data_cf351ab81aa47928efb1a41714eadf8e
#
_entry.id   cf351ab81aa47928efb1a41714eadf8e
#
_cell.length_a   1.000
_cell.length_b   1.000
_cell.length_c   1.000
_cell.angle_alpha   90.00
_cell.angle_beta   90.00
_cell.angle_gamma   90.00
#
_symmetry.space_group_name_H-M   'P 1'
#
loop_
_entity.id
_entity.type
_entity.pdbx_description
1 polymer ?
#
loop_
_entity_poly.entity_id
_entity_poly.type
_entity_poly.pdbx_seq_one_letter_code
_entity_poly.pdbx_strand_id
1 'polypeptide(L)'
;MTGVQQAYRGRIRLEVAGRDYLSPSNVFERSRDMAYACKAIDSPVGELKLVASDTGLAAILWQDDDPGRVRLGPLFEDPDNAVLVETERQLCAYFAGELTRFDLPLDFQGTEFQKSVWAALLTIPFGETRSYGEIARQIGHPTAFRAVGAANGRNPISIVAPCHRVVGSTGALTGFAGGLATKERLLGLERAHSTL
;
A
#
# COMPACT_ATOMS: atom_id res chain seq x y z
N MET A 1 47.31 -56.97 -30.47
CA MET A 1 47.78 -57.49 -29.16
C MET A 1 48.09 -56.23 -28.31
N THR A 2 47.20 -55.97 -27.43
CA THR A 2 47.42 -55.78 -26.01
C THR A 2 48.38 -54.63 -25.66
N GLY A 3 47.98 -53.67 -25.11
CA GLY A 3 47.47 -53.32 -23.80
C GLY A 3 48.30 -52.09 -23.38
N VAL A 4 48.03 -51.28 -22.61
CA VAL A 4 47.48 -51.16 -21.30
C VAL A 4 47.40 -49.64 -20.97
N GLN A 5 46.23 -49.20 -20.64
CA GLN A 5 45.97 -47.94 -19.97
C GLN A 5 46.48 -48.01 -18.52
N GLN A 6 47.09 -46.91 -18.06
CA GLN A 6 47.07 -46.60 -16.62
C GLN A 6 47.28 -45.08 -16.46
N ALA A 7 46.23 -44.39 -16.22
CA ALA A 7 45.81 -43.76 -14.98
C ALA A 7 46.77 -42.71 -14.40
N TYR A 8 46.44 -41.46 -14.55
CA TYR A 8 46.82 -40.45 -13.56
C TYR A 8 45.54 -39.76 -13.04
N ARG A 9 45.10 -40.22 -11.89
CA ARG A 9 44.17 -39.49 -11.04
C ARG A 9 45.00 -38.49 -10.21
N GLY A 10 44.97 -37.23 -10.62
CA GLY A 10 45.43 -36.11 -9.78
C GLY A 10 44.20 -35.33 -9.33
N ARG A 11 43.74 -35.52 -8.09
CA ARG A 11 42.76 -34.62 -7.45
C ARG A 11 43.47 -33.30 -7.18
N ILE A 12 43.12 -32.27 -7.93
CA ILE A 12 43.35 -30.89 -7.52
C ILE A 12 42.10 -30.46 -6.76
N ARG A 13 42.21 -30.40 -5.44
CA ARG A 13 41.23 -29.79 -4.54
C ARG A 13 41.43 -28.28 -4.62
N LEU A 14 40.65 -27.59 -5.42
CA LEU A 14 40.51 -26.16 -5.34
C LEU A 14 39.49 -25.86 -4.24
N GLU A 15 39.99 -25.54 -3.03
CA GLU A 15 39.23 -24.82 -2.05
C GLU A 15 39.07 -23.37 -2.57
N VAL A 16 37.93 -23.06 -3.15
CA VAL A 16 37.51 -21.69 -3.39
C VAL A 16 36.51 -21.35 -2.31
N ALA A 17 36.92 -20.38 -1.46
CA ALA A 17 36.14 -19.82 -0.38
C ALA A 17 34.71 -19.49 -0.81
N GLY A 18 33.77 -19.77 0.10
CA GLY A 18 32.33 -19.64 -0.07
C GLY A 18 31.88 -18.31 -0.68
N ARG A 19 31.42 -18.40 -1.90
CA ARG A 19 30.38 -17.57 -2.45
C ARG A 19 29.33 -18.53 -3.00
N ASP A 20 28.23 -18.61 -2.27
CA ASP A 20 27.03 -19.26 -2.77
C ASP A 20 26.64 -18.58 -4.08
N TYR A 21 27.00 -19.19 -5.20
CA TYR A 21 26.44 -18.85 -6.49
C TYR A 21 24.98 -19.31 -6.46
N LEU A 22 24.10 -18.36 -6.17
CA LEU A 22 22.67 -18.56 -6.32
C LEU A 22 22.40 -18.96 -7.78
N SER A 23 21.76 -20.11 -7.97
CA SER A 23 21.32 -20.52 -9.30
C SER A 23 20.34 -19.47 -9.87
N PRO A 24 20.25 -19.29 -11.20
CA PRO A 24 19.31 -18.34 -11.81
C PRO A 24 17.86 -18.55 -11.35
N SER A 25 17.44 -19.76 -11.01
CA SER A 25 16.14 -20.05 -10.42
C SER A 25 15.95 -19.40 -9.05
N ASN A 26 16.96 -19.44 -8.18
CA ASN A 26 16.87 -18.81 -6.84
C ASN A 26 16.88 -17.26 -6.90
N VAL A 27 17.46 -16.67 -7.93
CA VAL A 27 17.41 -15.21 -8.13
C VAL A 27 16.03 -14.81 -8.63
N PHE A 28 15.40 -15.62 -9.48
CA PHE A 28 14.03 -15.39 -9.97
C PHE A 28 12.96 -15.58 -8.88
N GLU A 29 13.13 -16.60 -8.01
CA GLU A 29 12.25 -16.81 -6.85
C GLU A 29 12.38 -15.67 -5.84
N ARG A 30 13.59 -15.27 -5.45
CA ARG A 30 13.79 -14.10 -4.55
C ARG A 30 13.32 -12.77 -5.14
N SER A 31 13.32 -12.62 -6.47
CA SER A 31 12.74 -11.45 -7.13
C SER A 31 11.21 -11.43 -7.07
N ARG A 32 10.55 -12.59 -7.02
CA ARG A 32 9.11 -12.72 -6.78
C ARG A 32 8.74 -12.45 -5.32
N ASP A 33 9.58 -12.87 -4.37
CA ASP A 33 9.37 -12.63 -2.93
C ASP A 33 9.39 -11.14 -2.53
N MET A 34 9.77 -10.24 -3.47
CA MET A 34 9.78 -8.79 -3.27
C MET A 34 8.89 -8.03 -4.27
N ALA A 35 8.15 -8.73 -5.12
CA ALA A 35 7.28 -8.14 -6.11
C ALA A 35 5.83 -8.07 -5.58
N TYR A 36 5.15 -6.98 -5.91
CA TYR A 36 3.77 -6.75 -5.50
C TYR A 36 2.81 -7.11 -6.63
N ALA A 37 1.74 -7.85 -6.31
CA ALA A 37 0.64 -8.06 -7.23
C ALA A 37 -0.12 -6.76 -7.45
N CYS A 38 -0.55 -6.47 -8.68
CA CYS A 38 -1.35 -5.30 -8.94
C CYS A 38 -2.52 -5.56 -9.91
N LYS A 39 -3.53 -4.69 -9.80
CA LYS A 39 -4.72 -4.68 -10.64
C LYS A 39 -5.22 -3.25 -10.81
N ALA A 40 -5.52 -2.83 -12.03
CA ALA A 40 -6.21 -1.57 -12.28
C ALA A 40 -7.74 -1.80 -12.25
N ILE A 41 -8.45 -0.83 -11.68
CA ILE A 41 -9.92 -0.81 -11.63
C ILE A 41 -10.46 0.57 -11.99
N ASP A 42 -11.60 0.63 -12.64
CA ASP A 42 -12.36 1.86 -12.82
C ASP A 42 -13.14 2.21 -11.56
N SER A 43 -13.22 3.50 -11.23
CA SER A 43 -14.02 3.96 -10.10
C SER A 43 -14.68 5.31 -10.38
N PRO A 44 -15.69 5.72 -9.57
CA PRO A 44 -16.29 7.05 -9.67
C PRO A 44 -15.30 8.21 -9.48
N VAL A 45 -14.12 7.95 -8.95
CA VAL A 45 -13.07 8.95 -8.71
C VAL A 45 -11.87 8.81 -9.68
N GLY A 46 -12.05 8.08 -10.79
CA GLY A 46 -11.04 7.77 -11.78
C GLY A 46 -10.45 6.36 -11.61
N GLU A 47 -9.48 6.02 -12.45
CA GLU A 47 -8.78 4.74 -12.36
C GLU A 47 -7.96 4.67 -11.07
N LEU A 48 -8.05 3.52 -10.41
CA LEU A 48 -7.27 3.18 -9.22
C LEU A 48 -6.43 1.94 -9.52
N LYS A 49 -5.15 1.97 -9.14
CA LYS A 49 -4.30 0.78 -9.18
C LYS A 49 -4.19 0.22 -7.76
N LEU A 50 -4.74 -0.97 -7.57
CA LEU A 50 -4.66 -1.73 -6.33
C LEU A 50 -3.36 -2.51 -6.31
N VAL A 51 -2.68 -2.55 -5.16
CA VAL A 51 -1.39 -3.23 -5.00
C VAL A 51 -1.41 -4.04 -3.72
N ALA A 52 -1.09 -5.33 -3.84
CA ALA A 52 -1.01 -6.26 -2.71
C ALA A 52 0.39 -6.84 -2.55
N SER A 53 0.81 -7.01 -1.30
CA SER A 53 1.91 -7.86 -0.88
C SER A 53 1.40 -9.25 -0.52
N ASP A 54 2.30 -10.14 -0.09
CA ASP A 54 1.95 -11.46 0.45
C ASP A 54 1.14 -11.39 1.76
N THR A 55 1.16 -10.23 2.45
CA THR A 55 0.52 -10.06 3.76
C THR A 55 -0.78 -9.26 3.69
N GLY A 56 -1.05 -8.53 2.61
CA GLY A 56 -2.27 -7.75 2.47
C GLY A 56 -2.20 -6.62 1.45
N LEU A 57 -3.19 -5.76 1.47
CA LEU A 57 -3.25 -4.56 0.64
C LEU A 57 -2.13 -3.60 1.04
N ALA A 58 -1.24 -3.30 0.10
CA ALA A 58 -0.06 -2.47 0.31
C ALA A 58 -0.23 -1.04 -0.20
N ALA A 59 -1.00 -0.85 -1.30
CA ALA A 59 -1.30 0.49 -1.80
C ALA A 59 -2.59 0.55 -2.63
N ILE A 60 -3.16 1.76 -2.68
CA ILE A 60 -4.11 2.22 -3.69
C ILE A 60 -3.50 3.47 -4.32
N LEU A 61 -3.10 3.37 -5.59
CA LEU A 61 -2.47 4.44 -6.34
C LEU A 61 -3.50 5.10 -7.26
N TRP A 62 -3.37 6.42 -7.41
CA TRP A 62 -4.17 7.22 -8.32
C TRP A 62 -3.59 7.15 -9.74
N GLN A 63 -4.39 7.40 -10.77
CA GLN A 63 -3.94 7.41 -12.16
C GLN A 63 -2.73 8.34 -12.38
N ASP A 64 -2.78 9.54 -11.80
CA ASP A 64 -1.72 10.55 -11.89
C ASP A 64 -0.95 10.71 -10.57
N ASP A 65 -0.69 9.59 -9.88
CA ASP A 65 0.00 9.61 -8.58
C ASP A 65 1.45 10.06 -8.71
N ASP A 66 1.92 10.84 -7.75
CA ASP A 66 3.36 11.13 -7.62
C ASP A 66 4.12 9.83 -7.35
N PRO A 67 5.03 9.39 -8.25
CA PRO A 67 5.82 8.18 -8.07
C PRO A 67 6.64 8.16 -6.76
N GLY A 68 6.92 9.34 -6.19
CA GLY A 68 7.64 9.48 -4.92
C GLY A 68 6.75 9.35 -3.67
N ARG A 69 5.41 9.30 -3.83
CA ARG A 69 4.46 9.23 -2.70
C ARG A 69 4.52 7.88 -1.99
N VAL A 70 4.48 6.80 -2.73
CA VAL A 70 4.52 5.43 -2.22
C VAL A 70 5.71 4.70 -2.84
N ARG A 71 6.60 4.22 -1.99
CA ARG A 71 7.76 3.44 -2.43
C ARG A 71 7.39 1.97 -2.43
N LEU A 72 7.25 1.40 -3.62
CA LEU A 72 6.96 -0.01 -3.85
C LEU A 72 8.14 -0.67 -4.57
N GLY A 73 8.27 -1.98 -4.41
CA GLY A 73 9.10 -2.82 -5.24
C GLY A 73 8.51 -3.01 -6.64
N PRO A 74 9.06 -3.94 -7.44
CA PRO A 74 8.51 -4.29 -8.75
C PRO A 74 7.04 -4.71 -8.65
N LEU A 75 6.24 -4.31 -9.64
CA LEU A 75 4.83 -4.68 -9.75
C LEU A 75 4.66 -5.74 -10.84
N PHE A 76 3.74 -6.68 -10.65
CA PHE A 76 3.29 -7.61 -11.68
C PHE A 76 1.75 -7.70 -11.69
N GLU A 77 1.20 -7.84 -12.87
CA GLU A 77 -0.26 -7.96 -13.03
C GLU A 77 -0.75 -9.32 -12.52
N ASP A 78 -1.69 -9.29 -11.58
CA ASP A 78 -2.36 -10.47 -11.04
C ASP A 78 -3.82 -10.11 -10.69
N PRO A 79 -4.70 -10.05 -11.70
CA PRO A 79 -6.10 -9.64 -11.51
C PRO A 79 -6.92 -10.61 -10.66
N ASP A 80 -6.44 -11.84 -10.50
CA ASP A 80 -7.10 -12.90 -9.72
C ASP A 80 -6.59 -13.00 -8.28
N ASN A 81 -5.65 -12.15 -7.88
CA ASN A 81 -5.15 -12.09 -6.50
C ASN A 81 -6.30 -11.86 -5.52
N ALA A 82 -6.44 -12.75 -4.54
CA ALA A 82 -7.58 -12.75 -3.63
C ALA A 82 -7.76 -11.44 -2.84
N VAL A 83 -6.64 -10.80 -2.42
CA VAL A 83 -6.68 -9.50 -1.71
C VAL A 83 -7.16 -8.39 -2.65
N LEU A 84 -6.70 -8.39 -3.91
CA LEU A 84 -7.09 -7.37 -4.89
C LEU A 84 -8.56 -7.53 -5.32
N VAL A 85 -9.03 -8.75 -5.53
CA VAL A 85 -10.44 -9.05 -5.84
C VAL A 85 -11.36 -8.61 -4.71
N GLU A 86 -11.01 -8.93 -3.46
CA GLU A 86 -11.80 -8.52 -2.30
C GLU A 86 -11.75 -7.00 -2.08
N THR A 87 -10.59 -6.36 -2.31
CA THR A 87 -10.46 -4.90 -2.25
C THR A 87 -11.36 -4.22 -3.27
N GLU A 88 -11.38 -4.68 -4.53
CA GLU A 88 -12.28 -4.17 -5.56
C GLU A 88 -13.74 -4.30 -5.15
N ARG A 89 -14.15 -5.49 -4.70
CA ARG A 89 -15.52 -5.74 -4.23
C ARG A 89 -15.93 -4.75 -3.12
N GLN A 90 -15.07 -4.54 -2.12
CA GLN A 90 -15.35 -3.62 -1.02
C GLN A 90 -15.34 -2.15 -1.48
N LEU A 91 -14.47 -1.75 -2.39
CA LEU A 91 -14.48 -0.41 -2.97
C LEU A 91 -15.76 -0.15 -3.77
N CYS A 92 -16.23 -1.12 -4.56
CA CYS A 92 -17.51 -1.01 -5.26
C CYS A 92 -18.68 -0.80 -4.29
N ALA A 93 -18.75 -1.59 -3.21
CA ALA A 93 -19.77 -1.43 -2.17
C ALA A 93 -19.67 -0.08 -1.43
N TYR A 94 -18.43 0.40 -1.16
CA TYR A 94 -18.20 1.72 -0.57
C TYR A 94 -18.71 2.85 -1.48
N PHE A 95 -18.39 2.80 -2.77
CA PHE A 95 -18.86 3.81 -3.72
C PHE A 95 -20.38 3.74 -3.97
N ALA A 96 -21.01 2.59 -3.77
CA ALA A 96 -22.46 2.45 -3.78
C ALA A 96 -23.12 2.95 -2.47
N GLY A 97 -22.34 3.30 -1.43
CA GLY A 97 -22.85 3.67 -0.11
C GLY A 97 -23.34 2.50 0.74
N GLU A 98 -23.04 1.27 0.34
CA GLU A 98 -23.45 0.02 0.99
C GLU A 98 -22.43 -0.47 2.04
N LEU A 99 -21.18 0.06 1.99
CA LEU A 99 -20.10 -0.28 2.91
C LEU A 99 -19.58 0.97 3.60
N THR A 100 -19.61 0.96 4.93
CA THR A 100 -19.09 2.07 5.77
C THR A 100 -17.75 1.75 6.44
N ARG A 101 -17.34 0.48 6.44
CA ARG A 101 -16.09 0.01 7.03
C ARG A 101 -15.49 -1.10 6.19
N PHE A 102 -14.21 -0.94 5.85
CA PHE A 102 -13.44 -1.97 5.15
C PHE A 102 -12.95 -3.05 6.12
N ASP A 103 -12.96 -4.30 5.65
CA ASP A 103 -12.42 -5.48 6.34
C ASP A 103 -11.40 -6.17 5.40
N LEU A 104 -10.18 -5.66 5.42
CA LEU A 104 -9.08 -6.08 4.55
C LEU A 104 -7.80 -6.25 5.36
N PRO A 105 -6.96 -7.24 5.07
CA PRO A 105 -5.61 -7.27 5.60
C PRO A 105 -4.82 -6.10 5.01
N LEU A 106 -4.20 -5.28 5.85
CA LEU A 106 -3.45 -4.09 5.42
C LEU A 106 -1.96 -4.25 5.72
N ASP A 107 -1.12 -3.96 4.73
CA ASP A 107 0.34 -3.97 4.85
C ASP A 107 0.92 -2.56 4.70
N PHE A 108 0.98 -1.84 5.79
CA PHE A 108 1.57 -0.49 5.81
C PHE A 108 3.10 -0.52 5.86
N GLN A 109 3.73 -0.09 4.77
CA GLN A 109 5.17 0.11 4.69
C GLN A 109 5.54 1.57 4.95
N GLY A 110 6.25 1.85 6.04
CA GLY A 110 6.62 3.21 6.44
C GLY A 110 7.34 3.26 7.78
N THR A 111 7.69 4.48 8.22
CA THR A 111 8.26 4.70 9.55
C THR A 111 7.22 4.45 10.63
N GLU A 112 7.63 4.20 11.87
CA GLU A 112 6.72 4.00 13.00
C GLU A 112 5.79 5.19 13.21
N PHE A 113 6.29 6.43 13.02
CA PHE A 113 5.44 7.62 13.06
C PHE A 113 4.39 7.63 11.96
N GLN A 114 4.75 7.27 10.73
CA GLN A 114 3.78 7.17 9.63
C GLN A 114 2.73 6.09 9.91
N LYS A 115 3.15 4.92 10.35
CA LYS A 115 2.24 3.83 10.71
C LYS A 115 1.28 4.23 11.83
N SER A 116 1.76 4.96 12.85
CA SER A 116 0.89 5.46 13.93
C SER A 116 -0.15 6.46 13.41
N VAL A 117 0.22 7.33 12.48
CA VAL A 117 -0.73 8.23 11.81
C VAL A 117 -1.76 7.43 11.01
N TRP A 118 -1.33 6.49 10.16
CA TRP A 118 -2.25 5.71 9.33
C TRP A 118 -3.17 4.81 10.15
N ALA A 119 -2.69 4.23 11.26
CA ALA A 119 -3.53 3.52 12.21
C ALA A 119 -4.59 4.45 12.85
N ALA A 120 -4.24 5.70 13.17
CA ALA A 120 -5.19 6.68 13.67
C ALA A 120 -6.25 7.04 12.61
N LEU A 121 -5.90 7.09 11.31
CA LEU A 121 -6.89 7.33 10.24
C LEU A 121 -7.99 6.26 10.24
N LEU A 122 -7.64 4.98 10.45
CA LEU A 122 -8.60 3.87 10.47
C LEU A 122 -9.64 3.99 11.60
N THR A 123 -9.40 4.85 12.59
CA THR A 123 -10.35 5.09 13.70
C THR A 123 -11.36 6.19 13.41
N ILE A 124 -11.22 6.92 12.29
CA ILE A 124 -12.17 7.98 11.93
C ILE A 124 -13.43 7.33 11.31
N PRO A 125 -14.59 7.46 11.93
CA PRO A 125 -15.81 6.84 11.40
C PRO A 125 -16.21 7.38 10.03
N PHE A 126 -16.98 6.60 9.30
CA PHE A 126 -17.60 7.00 8.04
C PHE A 126 -18.48 8.24 8.25
N GLY A 127 -18.36 9.24 7.36
CA GLY A 127 -19.09 10.50 7.44
C GLY A 127 -18.55 11.51 8.44
N GLU A 128 -17.54 11.15 9.27
CA GLU A 128 -16.91 12.05 10.21
C GLU A 128 -15.57 12.60 9.69
N THR A 129 -15.16 13.72 10.26
CA THR A 129 -13.84 14.30 9.96
C THR A 129 -13.06 14.57 11.25
N ARG A 130 -11.75 14.62 11.13
CA ARG A 130 -10.84 15.04 12.20
C ARG A 130 -9.85 16.06 11.64
N SER A 131 -9.42 17.00 12.49
CA SER A 131 -8.33 17.91 12.13
C SER A 131 -6.97 17.23 12.29
N TYR A 132 -5.95 17.74 11.59
CA TYR A 132 -4.56 17.28 11.79
C TYR A 132 -4.11 17.38 13.24
N GLY A 133 -4.59 18.40 13.98
CA GLY A 133 -4.29 18.56 15.40
C GLY A 133 -4.94 17.50 16.28
N GLU A 134 -6.14 17.03 15.96
CA GLU A 134 -6.81 15.94 16.68
C GLU A 134 -6.05 14.62 16.47
N ILE A 135 -5.66 14.31 15.23
CA ILE A 135 -4.81 13.13 14.96
C ILE A 135 -3.48 13.24 15.70
N ALA A 136 -2.84 14.42 15.70
CA ALA A 136 -1.58 14.62 16.41
C ALA A 136 -1.72 14.36 17.93
N ARG A 137 -2.80 14.83 18.56
CA ARG A 137 -3.11 14.54 19.97
C ARG A 137 -3.37 13.06 20.20
N GLN A 138 -4.15 12.42 19.33
CA GLN A 138 -4.48 11.01 19.43
C GLN A 138 -3.24 10.10 19.45
N ILE A 139 -2.23 10.40 18.61
CA ILE A 139 -0.99 9.62 18.56
C ILE A 139 0.08 10.06 19.58
N GLY A 140 -0.28 10.92 20.54
CA GLY A 140 0.62 11.36 21.60
C GLY A 140 1.63 12.44 21.22
N HIS A 141 1.48 13.08 20.05
CA HIS A 141 2.38 14.12 19.51
C HIS A 141 1.65 15.44 19.22
N PRO A 142 1.06 16.13 20.23
CA PRO A 142 0.10 17.23 20.04
C PRO A 142 0.62 18.42 19.24
N THR A 143 1.92 18.64 19.18
CA THR A 143 2.54 19.71 18.41
C THR A 143 2.94 19.31 16.99
N ALA A 144 2.85 18.02 16.64
CA ALA A 144 3.36 17.45 15.38
C ALA A 144 2.37 17.54 14.20
N PHE A 145 1.39 18.45 14.21
CA PHE A 145 0.31 18.51 13.20
C PHE A 145 0.84 18.67 11.76
N ARG A 146 1.99 19.34 11.55
CA ARG A 146 2.64 19.43 10.22
C ARG A 146 3.20 18.08 9.78
N ALA A 147 3.85 17.34 10.70
CA ALA A 147 4.39 16.00 10.42
C ALA A 147 3.24 15.00 10.18
N VAL A 148 2.13 15.12 10.91
CA VAL A 148 0.90 14.36 10.64
C VAL A 148 0.36 14.67 9.23
N GLY A 149 0.34 15.94 8.82
CA GLY A 149 -0.04 16.34 7.46
C GLY A 149 0.85 15.69 6.40
N ALA A 150 2.18 15.69 6.60
CA ALA A 150 3.12 15.04 5.70
C ALA A 150 2.91 13.51 5.64
N ALA A 151 2.69 12.85 6.78
CA ALA A 151 2.40 11.42 6.85
C ALA A 151 1.04 11.09 6.19
N ASN A 152 0.02 11.91 6.41
CA ASN A 152 -1.29 11.80 5.78
C ASN A 152 -1.18 11.88 4.25
N GLY A 153 -0.40 12.81 3.71
CA GLY A 153 -0.13 12.94 2.27
C GLY A 153 0.63 11.76 1.67
N ARG A 154 1.35 10.99 2.49
CA ARG A 154 2.09 9.78 2.09
C ARG A 154 1.34 8.48 2.39
N ASN A 155 0.05 8.57 2.77
CA ASN A 155 -0.75 7.37 3.01
C ASN A 155 -0.78 6.48 1.77
N PRO A 156 -0.26 5.24 1.85
CA PRO A 156 -0.21 4.36 0.69
C PRO A 156 -1.59 3.80 0.33
N ILE A 157 -2.48 3.58 1.31
CA ILE A 157 -3.75 2.87 1.14
C ILE A 157 -4.91 3.87 1.21
N SER A 158 -4.94 4.79 0.24
CA SER A 158 -5.97 5.82 0.14
C SER A 158 -7.40 5.22 0.14
N ILE A 159 -8.39 5.96 0.62
CA ILE A 159 -9.79 5.56 0.77
C ILE A 159 -9.98 4.57 1.93
N VAL A 160 -9.35 3.40 1.90
CA VAL A 160 -9.43 2.38 2.96
C VAL A 160 -8.88 2.93 4.28
N ALA A 161 -7.65 3.51 4.27
CA ALA A 161 -7.19 4.37 5.35
C ALA A 161 -7.60 5.81 5.00
N PRO A 162 -8.65 6.35 5.63
CA PRO A 162 -9.42 7.48 5.10
C PRO A 162 -8.73 8.83 5.34
N CYS A 163 -7.59 9.07 4.68
CA CYS A 163 -6.87 10.34 4.74
C CYS A 163 -7.70 11.53 4.21
N HIS A 164 -8.73 11.27 3.39
CA HIS A 164 -9.71 12.27 2.97
C HIS A 164 -10.55 12.82 4.12
N ARG A 165 -10.75 12.08 5.22
CA ARG A 165 -11.47 12.52 6.43
C ARG A 165 -10.66 13.47 7.31
N VAL A 166 -9.36 13.73 6.98
CA VAL A 166 -8.54 14.69 7.73
C VAL A 166 -8.58 16.04 7.05
N VAL A 167 -9.00 17.08 7.80
CA VAL A 167 -9.24 18.46 7.33
C VAL A 167 -8.44 19.47 8.14
N GLY A 168 -8.39 20.71 7.68
CA GLY A 168 -7.84 21.82 8.46
C GLY A 168 -8.65 22.08 9.74
N SER A 169 -8.08 22.82 10.69
CA SER A 169 -8.73 23.13 11.98
C SER A 169 -10.03 23.95 11.83
N THR A 170 -10.21 24.62 10.71
CA THR A 170 -11.43 25.37 10.35
C THR A 170 -12.38 24.57 9.46
N GLY A 171 -12.11 23.28 9.23
CA GLY A 171 -12.85 22.43 8.28
C GLY A 171 -12.40 22.61 6.81
N ALA A 172 -11.39 23.43 6.55
CA ALA A 172 -10.90 23.65 5.19
C ALA A 172 -10.30 22.37 4.59
N LEU A 173 -10.61 22.08 3.33
CA LEU A 173 -10.02 20.99 2.59
C LEU A 173 -8.56 21.34 2.24
N THR A 174 -7.64 20.51 2.66
CA THR A 174 -6.21 20.67 2.40
C THR A 174 -5.66 19.35 1.87
N GLY A 175 -4.59 19.42 1.11
CA GLY A 175 -3.78 18.36 0.53
C GLY A 175 -4.36 16.93 0.49
N PHE A 176 -4.50 16.38 -0.70
CA PHE A 176 -4.95 15.01 -0.91
C PHE A 176 -4.27 14.46 -2.17
N ALA A 177 -3.79 13.23 -2.14
CA ALA A 177 -3.05 12.64 -3.26
C ALA A 177 -3.90 12.54 -4.53
N GLY A 178 -5.17 12.18 -4.42
CA GLY A 178 -6.12 12.16 -5.54
C GLY A 178 -6.72 13.54 -5.91
N GLY A 179 -6.18 14.66 -5.34
CA GLY A 179 -6.68 16.01 -5.59
C GLY A 179 -7.87 16.42 -4.71
N LEU A 180 -8.05 17.71 -4.54
CA LEU A 180 -9.07 18.26 -3.64
C LEU A 180 -10.51 17.97 -4.12
N ALA A 181 -10.75 17.94 -5.43
CA ALA A 181 -12.06 17.60 -6.00
C ALA A 181 -12.46 16.14 -5.62
N THR A 182 -11.52 15.21 -5.69
CA THR A 182 -11.72 13.82 -5.26
C THR A 182 -11.99 13.74 -3.75
N LYS A 183 -11.25 14.49 -2.94
CA LYS A 183 -11.47 14.57 -1.49
C LYS A 183 -12.88 15.05 -1.16
N GLU A 184 -13.33 16.12 -1.83
CA GLU A 184 -14.66 16.67 -1.66
C GLU A 184 -15.74 15.66 -2.06
N ARG A 185 -15.53 14.95 -3.18
CA ARG A 185 -16.45 13.91 -3.67
C ARG A 185 -16.59 12.76 -2.67
N LEU A 186 -15.47 12.25 -2.11
CA LEU A 186 -15.49 11.20 -1.09
C LEU A 186 -16.22 11.65 0.17
N LEU A 187 -15.94 12.85 0.68
CA LEU A 187 -16.63 13.40 1.84
C LEU A 187 -18.12 13.64 1.56
N GLY A 188 -18.48 14.06 0.35
CA GLY A 188 -19.86 14.22 -0.10
C GLY A 188 -20.63 12.91 -0.13
N LEU A 189 -20.01 11.85 -0.72
CA LEU A 189 -20.57 10.51 -0.74
C LEU A 189 -20.84 10.01 0.68
N GLU A 190 -19.87 10.15 1.57
CA GLU A 190 -20.00 9.68 2.95
C GLU A 190 -21.09 10.41 3.72
N ARG A 191 -21.18 11.74 3.56
CA ARG A 191 -22.25 12.53 4.19
C ARG A 191 -23.64 12.15 3.70
N ALA A 192 -23.78 11.86 2.41
CA ALA A 192 -25.06 11.46 1.84
C ALA A 192 -25.57 10.12 2.39
N HIS A 193 -24.67 9.23 2.83
CA HIS A 193 -25.00 7.88 3.31
C HIS A 193 -24.81 7.70 4.83
N SER A 194 -24.32 8.71 5.55
CA SER A 194 -24.18 8.66 7.02
C SER A 194 -25.48 8.94 7.79
N THR A 195 -26.59 9.25 7.09
CA THR A 195 -27.89 9.61 7.68
C THR A 195 -28.87 8.42 7.66
N LEU A 196 -28.40 7.24 7.32
CA LEU A 196 -29.14 5.99 7.37
C LEU A 196 -28.66 5.15 8.56
#